data_bc88a76f23ba2683869bd4ec2fc868eb
#
_entry.id   bc88a76f23ba2683869bd4ec2fc868eb
#
_cell.length_a   1.000
_cell.length_b   1.000
_cell.length_c   1.000
_cell.angle_alpha   90.00
_cell.angle_beta   90.00
_cell.angle_gamma   90.00
#
_symmetry.space_group_name_H-M   'P 1'
#
loop_
_entity.id
_entity.type
_entity.pdbx_description
1 polymer ?
#
loop_
_entity_poly.entity_id
_entity_poly.type
_entity_poly.pdbx_seq_one_letter_code
_entity_poly.pdbx_strand_id
1 'polypeptide(L)'
;FAVLTDHPISPSLVNEVFEEWTHFFKSSSKYDYTFKPETQAGYFPFKTENAKDSKIKDLKEFYHLHAWGSVPQNMSDRTWELLHSMSSLATELLGWIDSATPESVRANFSMPLSQMISHSRETLLRPIHYPPIQGGEEPGAIRAAAHEDINLITLLPAATAPGLQVRDKGGTWHNVACDPGSIAINAGDMLQMASLGYYKSTTHQVINPSDTQKGQPRYSMPLFL
;
A
#
# COMPACT_ATOMS: atom_id res chain seq x y z
N PHE A 1 1.96 -10.55 8.40
CA PHE A 1 0.80 -9.66 8.36
C PHE A 1 0.26 -9.44 9.77
N ALA A 2 -0.01 -8.21 10.13
CA ALA A 2 -0.65 -7.82 11.39
C ALA A 2 -1.66 -6.69 11.13
N VAL A 3 -2.61 -6.50 12.04
CA VAL A 3 -3.51 -5.33 12.02
C VAL A 3 -3.29 -4.57 13.33
N LEU A 4 -2.95 -3.31 13.21
CA LEU A 4 -2.70 -2.40 14.33
C LEU A 4 -3.95 -1.58 14.60
N THR A 5 -4.35 -1.50 15.86
CA THR A 5 -5.37 -0.62 16.41
C THR A 5 -4.72 0.32 17.44
N ASP A 6 -5.40 1.33 17.88
CA ASP A 6 -4.92 2.27 18.91
C ASP A 6 -3.57 2.94 18.56
N HIS A 7 -3.36 3.29 17.30
CA HIS A 7 -2.19 3.98 16.79
C HIS A 7 -2.40 5.52 16.79
N PRO A 8 -1.30 6.33 16.75
CA PRO A 8 -1.40 7.79 16.87
C PRO A 8 -1.95 8.51 15.63
N ILE A 9 -2.16 7.82 14.50
CA ILE A 9 -2.65 8.45 13.27
C ILE A 9 -4.15 8.68 13.38
N SER A 10 -4.56 9.95 13.24
CA SER A 10 -5.97 10.34 13.33
C SER A 10 -6.83 9.73 12.21
N PRO A 11 -7.94 9.06 12.53
CA PRO A 11 -8.89 8.62 11.52
C PRO A 11 -9.46 9.76 10.66
N SER A 12 -9.61 10.97 11.20
CA SER A 12 -10.06 12.13 10.42
C SER A 12 -9.03 12.52 9.36
N LEU A 13 -7.72 12.51 9.68
CA LEU A 13 -6.67 12.77 8.72
C LEU A 13 -6.71 11.76 7.55
N VAL A 14 -6.85 10.47 7.87
CA VAL A 14 -6.96 9.42 6.84
C VAL A 14 -8.17 9.65 5.95
N ASN A 15 -9.33 10.00 6.52
CA ASN A 15 -10.55 10.25 5.76
C ASN A 15 -10.42 11.49 4.86
N GLU A 16 -9.89 12.60 5.38
CA GLU A 16 -9.65 13.84 4.61
C GLU A 16 -8.76 13.56 3.39
N VAL A 17 -7.68 12.79 3.59
CA VAL A 17 -6.78 12.41 2.50
C VAL A 17 -7.49 11.50 1.48
N PHE A 18 -8.30 10.53 1.92
CA PHE A 18 -9.09 9.72 0.99
C PHE A 18 -10.09 10.55 0.19
N GLU A 19 -10.72 11.57 0.79
CA GLU A 19 -11.63 12.49 0.08
C GLU A 19 -10.90 13.28 -1.00
N GLU A 20 -9.74 13.86 -0.71
CA GLU A 20 -8.92 14.60 -1.68
C GLU A 20 -8.52 13.71 -2.86
N TRP A 21 -8.01 12.51 -2.60
CA TRP A 21 -7.61 11.59 -3.67
C TRP A 21 -8.82 11.05 -4.44
N THR A 22 -9.98 10.89 -3.79
CA THR A 22 -11.24 10.56 -4.48
C THR A 22 -11.62 11.64 -5.49
N HIS A 23 -11.51 12.93 -5.13
CA HIS A 23 -11.75 14.03 -6.04
C HIS A 23 -10.74 14.04 -7.21
N PHE A 24 -9.47 13.82 -6.90
CA PHE A 24 -8.42 13.72 -7.93
C PHE A 24 -8.73 12.63 -8.96
N PHE A 25 -9.00 11.40 -8.51
CA PHE A 25 -9.27 10.29 -9.43
C PHE A 25 -10.55 10.46 -10.25
N LYS A 26 -11.53 11.21 -9.75
CA LYS A 26 -12.75 11.57 -10.49
C LYS A 26 -12.54 12.69 -11.49
N SER A 27 -11.52 13.52 -11.32
CA SER A 27 -11.23 14.65 -12.20
C SER A 27 -10.50 14.20 -13.47
N SER A 28 -10.80 14.88 -14.60
CA SER A 28 -10.01 14.73 -15.83
C SER A 28 -8.60 15.33 -15.70
N SER A 29 -8.37 16.23 -14.76
CA SER A 29 -7.04 16.84 -14.53
C SER A 29 -5.99 15.82 -14.09
N LYS A 30 -6.37 14.60 -13.64
CA LYS A 30 -5.42 13.54 -13.32
C LYS A 30 -4.46 13.22 -14.49
N TYR A 31 -4.90 13.38 -15.72
CA TYR A 31 -4.08 13.14 -16.92
C TYR A 31 -2.96 14.17 -17.12
N ASP A 32 -3.05 15.35 -16.48
CA ASP A 32 -1.99 16.36 -16.49
C ASP A 32 -0.79 15.94 -15.62
N TYR A 33 -0.99 14.96 -14.75
CA TYR A 33 -0.02 14.42 -13.80
C TYR A 33 0.48 13.03 -14.16
N THR A 34 0.43 12.63 -15.43
CA THR A 34 0.91 11.32 -15.88
C THR A 34 2.34 11.06 -15.41
N PHE A 35 2.61 9.83 -15.02
CA PHE A 35 3.92 9.36 -14.53
C PHE A 35 5.06 9.81 -15.42
N LYS A 36 6.13 10.28 -14.77
CA LYS A 36 7.37 10.74 -15.41
C LYS A 36 8.54 9.87 -14.95
N PRO A 37 9.20 9.15 -15.87
CA PRO A 37 10.34 8.28 -15.50
C PRO A 37 11.47 9.03 -14.78
N GLU A 38 11.70 10.31 -15.11
CA GLU A 38 12.77 11.14 -14.53
C GLU A 38 12.54 11.41 -13.04
N THR A 39 11.29 11.46 -12.61
CA THR A 39 10.91 11.72 -11.22
C THR A 39 10.33 10.49 -10.53
N GLN A 40 10.11 9.37 -11.24
CA GLN A 40 9.48 8.16 -10.72
C GLN A 40 8.13 8.44 -10.01
N ALA A 41 7.49 9.57 -10.30
CA ALA A 41 6.27 10.06 -9.66
C ALA A 41 5.18 10.37 -10.69
N GLY A 42 3.92 10.37 -10.24
CA GLY A 42 2.78 10.75 -11.07
C GLY A 42 1.70 9.68 -11.17
N TYR A 43 0.72 9.97 -12.01
CA TYR A 43 -0.49 9.18 -12.21
C TYR A 43 -0.28 8.06 -13.24
N PHE A 44 -0.72 6.87 -12.87
CA PHE A 44 -0.79 5.68 -13.74
C PHE A 44 -2.24 5.40 -14.12
N PRO A 45 -2.58 5.43 -15.41
CA PRO A 45 -3.93 5.18 -15.91
C PRO A 45 -4.44 3.76 -15.58
N PHE A 46 -5.75 3.59 -15.67
CA PHE A 46 -6.42 2.32 -15.45
C PHE A 46 -5.86 1.20 -16.33
N LYS A 47 -5.62 0.02 -15.72
CA LYS A 47 -5.05 -1.18 -16.40
C LYS A 47 -3.63 -0.98 -16.94
N THR A 48 -2.77 -0.20 -16.31
CA THR A 48 -1.36 -0.07 -16.71
C THR A 48 -0.46 -1.14 -16.07
N GLU A 49 -0.76 -1.56 -14.84
CA GLU A 49 0.06 -2.49 -14.06
C GLU A 49 -0.56 -3.90 -14.01
N ASN A 50 0.29 -4.90 -13.80
CA ASN A 50 -0.09 -6.28 -13.50
C ASN A 50 0.96 -6.90 -12.56
N ALA A 51 0.57 -7.90 -11.78
CA ALA A 51 1.50 -8.66 -10.96
C ALA A 51 2.52 -9.40 -11.85
N LYS A 52 3.71 -9.66 -11.30
CA LYS A 52 4.87 -10.23 -12.00
C LYS A 52 4.54 -11.46 -12.85
N ASP A 53 3.72 -12.36 -12.34
CA ASP A 53 3.37 -13.62 -12.99
C ASP A 53 1.97 -13.59 -13.65
N SER A 54 1.36 -12.42 -13.77
CA SER A 54 0.06 -12.24 -14.42
C SER A 54 0.20 -11.52 -15.76
N LYS A 55 -0.48 -12.04 -16.78
CA LYS A 55 -0.63 -11.36 -18.08
C LYS A 55 -1.85 -10.43 -18.09
N ILE A 56 -2.78 -10.64 -17.16
CA ILE A 56 -4.02 -9.89 -17.03
C ILE A 56 -3.72 -8.64 -16.22
N LYS A 57 -4.20 -7.50 -16.71
CA LYS A 57 -4.01 -6.20 -16.03
C LYS A 57 -4.92 -6.08 -14.82
N ASP A 58 -4.36 -5.51 -13.73
CA ASP A 58 -5.11 -5.19 -12.53
C ASP A 58 -6.17 -4.11 -12.79
N LEU A 59 -7.31 -4.23 -12.13
CA LEU A 59 -8.43 -3.31 -12.29
C LEU A 59 -8.25 -2.10 -11.37
N LYS A 60 -7.15 -1.36 -11.58
CA LYS A 60 -6.77 -0.19 -10.76
C LYS A 60 -6.13 0.91 -11.59
N GLU A 61 -6.21 2.12 -11.05
CA GLU A 61 -5.40 3.28 -11.39
C GLU A 61 -4.78 3.80 -10.09
N PHE A 62 -3.64 4.49 -10.15
CA PHE A 62 -2.95 4.91 -8.94
C PHE A 62 -2.02 6.09 -9.20
N TYR A 63 -1.51 6.68 -8.11
CA TYR A 63 -0.50 7.73 -8.15
C TYR A 63 0.72 7.33 -7.33
N HIS A 64 1.92 7.63 -7.82
CA HIS A 64 3.17 7.49 -7.09
C HIS A 64 3.57 8.83 -6.48
N LEU A 65 3.67 8.88 -5.17
CA LEU A 65 4.12 10.04 -4.41
C LEU A 65 5.30 9.67 -3.51
N HIS A 66 6.48 10.19 -3.85
CA HIS A 66 7.67 10.10 -3.00
C HIS A 66 7.78 11.34 -2.11
N ALA A 67 8.51 11.24 -0.98
CA ALA A 67 8.70 12.35 -0.03
C ALA A 67 9.34 13.61 -0.66
N TRP A 68 10.05 13.47 -1.77
CA TRP A 68 10.66 14.54 -2.56
C TRP A 68 9.83 14.96 -3.79
N GLY A 69 8.70 14.31 -4.00
CA GLY A 69 7.78 14.58 -5.12
C GLY A 69 6.85 15.78 -4.86
N SER A 70 5.80 15.85 -5.63
CA SER A 70 4.74 16.86 -5.47
C SER A 70 3.37 16.21 -5.58
N VAL A 71 2.44 16.69 -4.78
CA VAL A 71 1.00 16.39 -4.94
C VAL A 71 0.42 17.24 -6.06
N PRO A 72 -0.71 16.81 -6.65
CA PRO A 72 -1.45 17.61 -7.60
C PRO A 72 -1.83 19.00 -7.04
N GLN A 73 -1.92 20.01 -7.93
CA GLN A 73 -2.39 21.33 -7.52
C GLN A 73 -3.80 21.23 -6.90
N ASN A 74 -4.07 22.10 -5.93
CA ASN A 74 -5.32 22.15 -5.16
C ASN A 74 -5.52 21.02 -4.15
N MET A 75 -4.52 20.20 -3.89
CA MET A 75 -4.48 19.36 -2.69
C MET A 75 -3.91 20.14 -1.51
N SER A 76 -4.41 19.83 -0.33
CA SER A 76 -3.86 20.37 0.92
C SER A 76 -2.57 19.68 1.34
N ASP A 77 -1.96 20.14 2.44
CA ASP A 77 -0.79 19.49 3.03
C ASP A 77 -1.12 18.19 3.79
N ARG A 78 -2.41 17.77 3.83
CA ARG A 78 -2.87 16.58 4.57
C ARG A 78 -2.23 15.29 4.08
N THR A 79 -2.00 15.15 2.79
CA THR A 79 -1.30 13.99 2.22
C THR A 79 0.12 13.89 2.76
N TRP A 80 0.83 15.02 2.91
CA TRP A 80 2.17 15.07 3.50
C TRP A 80 2.15 14.76 5.00
N GLU A 81 1.17 15.31 5.72
CA GLU A 81 0.98 15.03 7.15
C GLU A 81 0.76 13.52 7.38
N LEU A 82 -0.07 12.87 6.55
CA LEU A 82 -0.29 11.43 6.62
C LEU A 82 0.98 10.64 6.30
N LEU A 83 1.71 10.99 5.22
CA LEU A 83 2.96 10.34 4.85
C LEU A 83 3.99 10.39 5.99
N HIS A 84 4.17 11.58 6.60
CA HIS A 84 5.11 11.76 7.70
C HIS A 84 4.67 10.99 8.96
N SER A 85 3.37 11.02 9.29
CA SER A 85 2.84 10.29 10.45
C SER A 85 3.00 8.77 10.28
N MET A 86 2.71 8.24 9.09
CA MET A 86 2.92 6.83 8.77
C MET A 86 4.40 6.44 8.78
N SER A 87 5.29 7.31 8.26
CA SER A 87 6.73 7.06 8.28
C SER A 87 7.30 7.03 9.70
N SER A 88 6.81 7.92 10.58
CA SER A 88 7.19 7.93 12.00
C SER A 88 6.73 6.66 12.71
N LEU A 89 5.49 6.23 12.48
CA LEU A 89 4.96 4.97 13.01
C LEU A 89 5.76 3.76 12.49
N ALA A 90 6.12 3.74 11.20
CA ALA A 90 6.94 2.67 10.62
C ALA A 90 8.32 2.58 11.28
N THR A 91 8.95 3.74 11.58
CA THR A 91 10.24 3.79 12.27
C THR A 91 10.14 3.16 13.67
N GLU A 92 9.08 3.46 14.41
CA GLU A 92 8.83 2.89 15.73
C GLU A 92 8.59 1.37 15.65
N LEU A 93 7.74 0.93 14.73
CA LEU A 93 7.46 -0.49 14.50
C LEU A 93 8.71 -1.28 14.11
N LEU A 94 9.55 -0.72 13.24
CA LEU A 94 10.82 -1.36 12.86
C LEU A 94 11.79 -1.43 14.04
N GLY A 95 11.78 -0.45 14.94
CA GLY A 95 12.53 -0.52 16.20
C GLY A 95 12.05 -1.65 17.12
N TRP A 96 10.74 -1.87 17.21
CA TRP A 96 10.18 -3.00 17.98
C TRP A 96 10.49 -4.34 17.32
N ILE A 97 10.36 -4.45 16.01
CA ILE A 97 10.71 -5.66 15.25
C ILE A 97 12.20 -5.99 15.46
N ASP A 98 13.08 -5.01 15.34
CA ASP A 98 14.52 -5.18 15.57
C ASP A 98 14.80 -5.71 16.98
N SER A 99 14.23 -5.06 17.99
CA SER A 99 14.41 -5.44 19.39
C SER A 99 13.87 -6.83 19.73
N ALA A 100 12.77 -7.24 19.08
CA ALA A 100 12.16 -8.56 19.26
C ALA A 100 12.82 -9.66 18.39
N THR A 101 13.71 -9.28 17.46
CA THR A 101 14.39 -10.23 16.58
C THR A 101 15.48 -11.00 17.35
N PRO A 102 15.53 -12.36 17.26
CA PRO A 102 16.59 -13.14 17.86
C PRO A 102 17.98 -12.66 17.42
N GLU A 103 18.95 -12.65 18.35
CA GLU A 103 20.32 -12.17 18.10
C GLU A 103 20.95 -12.82 16.87
N SER A 104 20.77 -14.13 16.69
CA SER A 104 21.31 -14.87 15.55
C SER A 104 20.75 -14.43 14.19
N VAL A 105 19.54 -13.85 14.18
CA VAL A 105 18.92 -13.27 12.98
C VAL A 105 19.36 -11.82 12.83
N ARG A 106 19.28 -11.04 13.91
CA ARG A 106 19.65 -9.62 13.93
C ARG A 106 21.10 -9.37 13.52
N ALA A 107 22.02 -10.28 13.85
CA ALA A 107 23.42 -10.21 13.43
C ALA A 107 23.62 -10.18 11.90
N ASN A 108 22.61 -10.50 11.10
CA ASN A 108 22.66 -10.40 9.65
C ASN A 108 22.23 -9.02 9.12
N PHE A 109 21.62 -8.18 9.97
CA PHE A 109 21.21 -6.84 9.53
C PHE A 109 22.45 -5.97 9.34
N SER A 110 22.54 -5.29 8.21
CA SER A 110 23.64 -4.37 7.91
C SER A 110 23.63 -3.11 8.78
N MET A 111 22.45 -2.77 9.32
CA MET A 111 22.20 -1.67 10.25
C MET A 111 20.85 -1.91 10.96
N PRO A 112 20.52 -1.17 12.03
CA PRO A 112 19.20 -1.25 12.63
C PRO A 112 18.06 -1.04 11.63
N LEU A 113 17.00 -1.84 11.70
CA LEU A 113 15.91 -1.81 10.72
C LEU A 113 15.28 -0.42 10.55
N SER A 114 15.11 0.34 11.65
CA SER A 114 14.59 1.70 11.60
C SER A 114 15.50 2.67 10.84
N GLN A 115 16.81 2.41 10.80
CA GLN A 115 17.76 3.21 10.03
C GLN A 115 17.74 2.89 8.54
N MET A 116 17.28 1.71 8.14
CA MET A 116 17.18 1.31 6.74
C MET A 116 16.18 2.20 5.96
N ILE A 117 15.13 2.70 6.63
CA ILE A 117 14.16 3.61 6.02
C ILE A 117 14.49 5.10 6.24
N SER A 118 15.47 5.39 7.11
CA SER A 118 15.87 6.77 7.41
C SER A 118 16.51 7.41 6.18
N HIS A 119 15.96 8.53 5.75
CA HIS A 119 16.40 9.27 4.56
C HIS A 119 16.30 8.47 3.25
N SER A 120 15.53 7.37 3.22
CA SER A 120 15.30 6.63 1.98
C SER A 120 14.57 7.50 0.96
N ARG A 121 15.08 7.50 -0.28
CA ARG A 121 14.40 8.13 -1.41
C ARG A 121 13.34 7.21 -2.05
N GLU A 122 13.31 5.94 -1.63
CA GLU A 122 12.41 4.92 -2.17
C GLU A 122 11.08 4.84 -1.43
N THR A 123 10.93 5.56 -0.29
CA THR A 123 9.64 5.66 0.42
C THR A 123 8.58 6.19 -0.53
N LEU A 124 7.50 5.40 -0.69
CA LEU A 124 6.46 5.63 -1.67
C LEU A 124 5.07 5.53 -1.04
N LEU A 125 4.33 6.63 -1.03
CA LEU A 125 2.89 6.61 -0.81
C LEU A 125 2.18 6.38 -2.15
N ARG A 126 1.30 5.37 -2.20
CA ARG A 126 0.57 5.02 -3.42
C ARG A 126 -0.94 5.10 -3.20
N PRO A 127 -1.57 6.27 -3.38
CA PRO A 127 -3.03 6.34 -3.51
C PRO A 127 -3.50 5.50 -4.69
N ILE A 128 -4.49 4.62 -4.44
CA ILE A 128 -5.01 3.66 -5.43
C ILE A 128 -6.52 3.81 -5.51
N HIS A 129 -7.04 3.88 -6.71
CA HIS A 129 -8.45 3.79 -7.02
C HIS A 129 -8.74 2.49 -7.78
N TYR A 130 -9.68 1.72 -7.27
CA TYR A 130 -10.28 0.57 -7.94
C TYR A 130 -11.70 0.97 -8.36
N PRO A 131 -11.92 1.25 -9.66
CA PRO A 131 -13.24 1.63 -10.16
C PRO A 131 -14.33 0.59 -9.88
N PRO A 132 -15.62 0.97 -9.96
CA PRO A 132 -16.71 0.02 -9.97
C PRO A 132 -16.52 -1.05 -11.04
N ILE A 133 -16.88 -2.29 -10.72
CA ILE A 133 -16.93 -3.39 -11.69
C ILE A 133 -18.21 -3.25 -12.51
N GLN A 134 -18.07 -3.03 -13.81
CA GLN A 134 -19.21 -2.75 -14.69
C GLN A 134 -19.74 -4.00 -15.43
N GLY A 135 -18.99 -5.09 -15.42
CA GLY A 135 -19.21 -6.26 -16.26
C GLY A 135 -18.51 -6.11 -17.63
N GLY A 136 -18.08 -7.23 -18.18
CA GLY A 136 -17.28 -7.26 -19.42
C GLY A 136 -15.78 -7.09 -19.20
N GLU A 137 -15.33 -7.11 -17.94
CA GLU A 137 -13.90 -7.24 -17.64
C GLU A 137 -13.34 -8.56 -18.17
N GLU A 138 -12.05 -8.55 -18.50
CA GLU A 138 -11.35 -9.76 -18.96
C GLU A 138 -11.54 -10.90 -17.94
N PRO A 139 -11.86 -12.14 -18.38
CA PRO A 139 -12.01 -13.28 -17.47
C PRO A 139 -10.76 -13.46 -16.59
N GLY A 140 -10.96 -13.51 -15.27
CA GLY A 140 -9.88 -13.61 -14.29
C GLY A 140 -9.26 -12.29 -13.87
N ALA A 141 -9.67 -11.15 -14.44
CA ALA A 141 -9.21 -9.84 -13.98
C ALA A 141 -9.76 -9.52 -12.58
N ILE A 142 -8.87 -9.14 -11.67
CA ILE A 142 -9.21 -8.73 -10.31
C ILE A 142 -8.61 -7.37 -9.99
N ARG A 143 -9.00 -6.78 -8.87
CA ARG A 143 -8.54 -5.45 -8.44
C ARG A 143 -7.03 -5.37 -8.30
N ALA A 144 -6.41 -6.37 -7.65
CA ALA A 144 -4.95 -6.55 -7.67
C ALA A 144 -4.63 -8.04 -7.56
N ALA A 145 -3.88 -8.58 -8.53
CA ALA A 145 -3.47 -9.97 -8.54
C ALA A 145 -2.50 -10.29 -7.40
N ALA A 146 -2.39 -11.57 -7.06
CA ALA A 146 -1.53 -12.05 -5.99
C ALA A 146 -0.06 -11.63 -6.20
N HIS A 147 0.55 -11.01 -5.18
CA HIS A 147 1.92 -10.51 -5.21
C HIS A 147 2.49 -10.41 -3.79
N GLU A 148 3.79 -10.22 -3.71
CA GLU A 148 4.52 -9.78 -2.53
C GLU A 148 5.01 -8.35 -2.75
N ASP A 149 5.13 -7.56 -1.65
CA ASP A 149 5.74 -6.24 -1.70
C ASP A 149 7.27 -6.35 -1.71
N ILE A 150 7.94 -5.52 -2.50
CA ILE A 150 9.41 -5.55 -2.65
C ILE A 150 10.12 -4.90 -1.45
N ASN A 151 9.48 -3.94 -0.82
CA ASN A 151 10.02 -3.06 0.23
C ASN A 151 10.34 -3.78 1.56
N LEU A 152 10.77 -3.00 2.57
CA LEU A 152 11.07 -3.52 3.90
C LEU A 152 9.78 -3.78 4.68
N ILE A 153 8.91 -2.78 4.78
CA ILE A 153 7.63 -2.85 5.50
C ILE A 153 6.57 -1.98 4.82
N THR A 154 5.35 -2.47 4.76
CA THR A 154 4.20 -1.72 4.25
C THR A 154 3.25 -1.37 5.39
N LEU A 155 2.80 -0.12 5.44
CA LEU A 155 1.71 0.34 6.28
C LEU A 155 0.51 0.68 5.39
N LEU A 156 -0.63 0.09 5.70
CA LEU A 156 -1.84 0.23 4.90
C LEU A 156 -3.03 0.62 5.79
N PRO A 157 -3.42 1.90 5.86
CA PRO A 157 -4.67 2.30 6.50
C PRO A 157 -5.85 1.54 5.91
N ALA A 158 -6.86 1.27 6.75
CA ALA A 158 -8.08 0.61 6.31
C ALA A 158 -8.62 1.29 5.04
N ALA A 159 -8.84 0.50 4.00
CA ALA A 159 -9.36 1.00 2.73
C ALA A 159 -10.86 1.35 2.86
N THR A 160 -11.41 2.05 1.87
CA THR A 160 -12.83 2.48 1.90
C THR A 160 -13.83 1.33 1.70
N ALA A 161 -13.35 0.13 1.33
CA ALA A 161 -14.15 -1.08 1.17
C ALA A 161 -13.29 -2.34 1.34
N PRO A 162 -13.88 -3.50 1.70
CA PRO A 162 -13.19 -4.78 1.81
C PRO A 162 -12.55 -5.26 0.51
N GLY A 163 -11.85 -6.38 0.58
CA GLY A 163 -11.30 -7.10 -0.58
C GLY A 163 -9.83 -7.48 -0.47
N LEU A 164 -9.08 -6.94 0.51
CA LEU A 164 -7.72 -7.38 0.77
C LEU A 164 -7.73 -8.79 1.37
N GLN A 165 -6.94 -9.67 0.81
CA GLN A 165 -6.73 -11.04 1.30
C GLN A 165 -5.24 -11.34 1.41
N VAL A 166 -4.87 -12.13 2.41
CA VAL A 166 -3.52 -12.66 2.59
C VAL A 166 -3.54 -14.18 2.49
N ARG A 167 -2.46 -14.77 1.97
CA ARG A 167 -2.31 -16.21 1.87
C ARG A 167 -1.42 -16.73 3.00
N ASP A 168 -1.93 -17.66 3.78
CA ASP A 168 -1.16 -18.30 4.84
C ASP A 168 -0.15 -19.32 4.30
N LYS A 169 0.68 -19.88 5.19
CA LYS A 169 1.68 -20.91 4.85
C LYS A 169 1.06 -22.20 4.31
N GLY A 170 -0.21 -22.46 4.61
CA GLY A 170 -0.97 -23.61 4.09
C GLY A 170 -1.58 -23.37 2.71
N GLY A 171 -1.44 -22.12 2.17
CA GLY A 171 -2.01 -21.74 0.88
C GLY A 171 -3.45 -21.23 0.96
N THR A 172 -4.03 -21.12 2.15
CA THR A 172 -5.40 -20.62 2.38
C THR A 172 -5.44 -19.11 2.35
N TRP A 173 -6.44 -18.55 1.67
CA TRP A 173 -6.70 -17.11 1.62
C TRP A 173 -7.59 -16.67 2.80
N HIS A 174 -7.14 -15.65 3.51
CA HIS A 174 -7.86 -15.02 4.63
C HIS A 174 -8.18 -13.57 4.31
N ASN A 175 -9.39 -13.13 4.61
CA ASN A 175 -9.76 -11.72 4.50
C ASN A 175 -9.03 -10.92 5.59
N VAL A 176 -8.45 -9.79 5.19
CA VAL A 176 -7.92 -8.80 6.15
C VAL A 176 -9.06 -7.88 6.55
N ALA A 177 -9.23 -7.68 7.85
CA ALA A 177 -10.22 -6.73 8.37
C ALA A 177 -9.98 -5.33 7.80
N CYS A 178 -11.09 -4.61 7.56
CA CYS A 178 -11.08 -3.26 7.02
C CYS A 178 -11.84 -2.32 7.97
N ASP A 179 -11.56 -2.46 9.28
CA ASP A 179 -12.21 -1.67 10.32
C ASP A 179 -11.68 -0.23 10.28
N PRO A 180 -12.56 0.78 10.26
CA PRO A 180 -12.12 2.17 10.26
C PRO A 180 -11.15 2.46 11.42
N GLY A 181 -10.06 3.16 11.12
CA GLY A 181 -9.03 3.48 12.10
C GLY A 181 -8.05 2.33 12.40
N SER A 182 -8.04 1.25 11.63
CA SER A 182 -6.99 0.22 11.69
C SER A 182 -5.95 0.42 10.59
N ILE A 183 -4.73 -0.11 10.83
CA ILE A 183 -3.64 -0.14 9.85
C ILE A 183 -3.17 -1.59 9.71
N ALA A 184 -3.23 -2.14 8.50
CA ALA A 184 -2.59 -3.39 8.17
C ALA A 184 -1.08 -3.17 7.95
N ILE A 185 -0.27 -4.12 8.43
CA ILE A 185 1.19 -4.07 8.33
C ILE A 185 1.68 -5.40 7.77
N ASN A 186 2.59 -5.34 6.80
CA ASN A 186 3.25 -6.53 6.28
C ASN A 186 4.73 -6.31 6.02
N ALA A 187 5.50 -7.38 6.19
CA ALA A 187 6.87 -7.48 5.73
C ALA A 187 6.91 -7.62 4.20
N GLY A 188 7.86 -6.98 3.58
CA GLY A 188 8.18 -7.14 2.17
C GLY A 188 9.43 -8.02 1.94
N ASP A 189 9.81 -8.17 0.67
CA ASP A 189 10.93 -9.02 0.26
C ASP A 189 12.27 -8.55 0.83
N MET A 190 12.47 -7.24 0.99
CA MET A 190 13.69 -6.71 1.59
C MET A 190 13.85 -7.14 3.04
N LEU A 191 12.79 -7.12 3.86
CA LEU A 191 12.85 -7.62 5.24
C LEU A 191 13.04 -9.13 5.27
N GLN A 192 12.40 -9.86 4.36
CA GLN A 192 12.64 -11.30 4.22
C GLN A 192 14.09 -11.60 3.91
N MET A 193 14.69 -10.85 2.99
CA MET A 193 16.10 -11.01 2.61
C MET A 193 17.03 -10.65 3.77
N ALA A 194 16.86 -9.49 4.40
CA ALA A 194 17.67 -9.03 5.52
C ALA A 194 17.66 -10.01 6.69
N SER A 195 16.51 -10.63 6.96
CA SER A 195 16.33 -11.60 8.06
C SER A 195 16.65 -13.05 7.66
N LEU A 196 17.22 -13.30 6.49
CA LEU A 196 17.47 -14.63 5.91
C LEU A 196 16.21 -15.53 5.94
N GLY A 197 15.05 -14.91 5.71
CA GLY A 197 13.76 -15.59 5.65
C GLY A 197 13.09 -15.83 7.01
N TYR A 198 13.59 -15.24 8.10
CA TYR A 198 12.92 -15.30 9.41
C TYR A 198 11.56 -14.57 9.35
N TYR A 199 11.54 -13.34 8.85
CA TYR A 199 10.33 -12.62 8.50
C TYR A 199 9.96 -12.92 7.04
N LYS A 200 8.79 -13.50 6.82
CA LYS A 200 8.35 -13.85 5.46
C LYS A 200 7.58 -12.70 4.82
N SER A 201 7.95 -12.36 3.61
CA SER A 201 7.08 -11.58 2.71
C SER A 201 5.82 -12.40 2.43
N THR A 202 4.67 -11.78 2.62
CA THR A 202 3.39 -12.52 2.57
C THR A 202 2.63 -12.20 1.31
N THR A 203 2.32 -13.22 0.52
CA THR A 203 1.50 -13.09 -0.69
C THR A 203 0.12 -12.55 -0.32
N HIS A 204 -0.31 -11.52 -1.00
CA HIS A 204 -1.62 -10.90 -0.80
C HIS A 204 -2.24 -10.46 -2.13
N GLN A 205 -3.54 -10.22 -2.12
CA GLN A 205 -4.31 -9.82 -3.31
C GLN A 205 -5.48 -8.92 -2.92
N VAL A 206 -6.07 -8.23 -3.91
CA VAL A 206 -7.34 -7.51 -3.73
C VAL A 206 -8.36 -8.10 -4.70
N ILE A 207 -9.33 -8.81 -4.15
CA ILE A 207 -10.37 -9.46 -4.94
C ILE A 207 -11.46 -8.49 -5.40
N ASN A 208 -12.19 -8.87 -6.42
CA ASN A 208 -13.38 -8.16 -6.86
C ASN A 208 -14.47 -8.23 -5.77
N PRO A 209 -15.31 -7.19 -5.65
CA PRO A 209 -16.42 -7.21 -4.70
C PRO A 209 -17.48 -8.24 -5.11
N SER A 210 -18.36 -8.60 -4.15
CA SER A 210 -19.55 -9.39 -4.43
C SER A 210 -20.50 -8.69 -5.41
N ASP A 211 -21.44 -9.42 -6.00
CA ASP A 211 -22.40 -8.87 -6.98
C ASP A 211 -23.19 -7.68 -6.44
N THR A 212 -23.51 -7.68 -5.16
CA THR A 212 -24.24 -6.59 -4.50
C THR A 212 -23.42 -5.31 -4.32
N GLN A 213 -22.10 -5.39 -4.42
CA GLN A 213 -21.17 -4.29 -4.21
C GLN A 213 -20.40 -3.87 -5.47
N LYS A 214 -20.66 -4.49 -6.62
CA LYS A 214 -19.95 -4.23 -7.88
C LYS A 214 -19.93 -2.76 -8.29
N GLY A 215 -21.02 -2.03 -8.04
CA GLY A 215 -21.14 -0.60 -8.35
C GLY A 215 -20.36 0.33 -7.43
N GLN A 216 -19.66 -0.19 -6.40
CA GLN A 216 -18.92 0.62 -5.44
C GLN A 216 -17.44 0.67 -5.78
N PRO A 217 -16.84 1.89 -5.88
CA PRO A 217 -15.40 2.04 -5.98
C PRO A 217 -14.74 1.65 -4.65
N ARG A 218 -13.43 1.38 -4.71
CA ARG A 218 -12.59 1.19 -3.53
C ARG A 218 -11.38 2.08 -3.64
N TYR A 219 -11.00 2.71 -2.54
CA TYR A 219 -9.75 3.48 -2.43
C TYR A 219 -8.85 2.84 -1.38
N SER A 220 -7.55 2.89 -1.62
CA SER A 220 -6.52 2.32 -0.77
C SER A 220 -5.27 3.19 -0.82
N MET A 221 -4.45 3.16 0.23
CA MET A 221 -3.31 4.09 0.31
C MET A 221 -2.14 3.46 1.06
N PRO A 222 -1.47 2.43 0.49
CA PRO A 222 -0.28 1.86 1.10
C PRO A 222 0.89 2.84 1.09
N LEU A 223 1.66 2.83 2.19
CA LEU A 223 2.99 3.43 2.29
C LEU A 223 4.02 2.29 2.27
N PHE A 224 4.87 2.29 1.26
CA PHE A 224 5.97 1.37 1.08
C PHE A 224 7.28 2.02 1.56
N LEU A 225 8.01 1.35 2.48
CA LEU A 225 9.23 1.87 3.09
C LEU A 225 10.38 0.85 2.97
#